data_c23914e7b0acb6e82f226d5c3313d44b
#
_entry.id   c23914e7b0acb6e82f226d5c3313d44b
#
_cell.length_a   1.000
_cell.length_b   1.000
_cell.length_c   1.000
_cell.angle_alpha   90.00
_cell.angle_beta   90.00
_cell.angle_gamma   90.00
#
_symmetry.space_group_name_H-M   'P 1'
#
loop_
_entity.id
_entity.type
_entity.pdbx_description
1 polymer ?
#
loop_
_entity_poly.entity_id
_entity_poly.type
_entity_poly.pdbx_seq_one_letter_code
_entity_poly.pdbx_strand_id
1 'polypeptide(L)'
;MKKFGLTILLSLCCFFFSNAQDYNTGIGLRGGFSNGVSIKHFITSKSAFEVIIASRWKGVKLTGLYEIHGRAFDTDRLKWYYGFGGHVGFWDGDSSSAYWGDPDTSSTVIGVDGILGLEYSFEEVPINMGIDWKPAFNFIGYTGLWADGGAFSVRYIF
;
A
#
# COMPACT_ATOMS: atom_id res chain seq x y z
N MET A 1 0.24 31.83 16.80
CA MET A 1 0.69 31.39 15.46
C MET A 1 0.46 29.89 15.16
N LYS A 2 0.58 28.98 16.13
CA LYS A 2 0.36 27.52 15.91
C LYS A 2 -1.10 27.14 15.58
N LYS A 3 -2.10 27.91 16.07
CA LYS A 3 -3.53 27.66 15.81
C LYS A 3 -3.97 28.06 14.39
N PHE A 4 -3.31 29.06 13.78
CA PHE A 4 -3.58 29.51 12.41
C PHE A 4 -3.14 28.48 11.37
N GLY A 5 -2.00 27.80 11.58
CA GLY A 5 -1.53 26.75 10.69
C GLY A 5 -2.43 25.51 10.65
N LEU A 6 -3.00 25.14 11.82
CA LEU A 6 -3.93 24.00 11.91
C LEU A 6 -5.27 24.30 11.21
N THR A 7 -5.75 25.55 11.31
CA THR A 7 -6.99 25.98 10.64
C THR A 7 -6.84 26.02 9.12
N ILE A 8 -5.69 26.48 8.62
CA ILE A 8 -5.38 26.47 7.18
C ILE A 8 -5.25 25.04 6.65
N LEU A 9 -4.59 24.14 7.41
CA LEU A 9 -4.48 22.74 7.04
C LEU A 9 -5.85 22.04 7.02
N LEU A 10 -6.71 22.33 8.00
CA LEU A 10 -8.08 21.80 8.05
C LEU A 10 -8.96 22.38 6.93
N SER A 11 -8.77 23.67 6.59
CA SER A 11 -9.52 24.34 5.52
C SER A 11 -9.11 23.83 4.13
N LEU A 12 -7.86 23.44 3.92
CA LEU A 12 -7.38 22.86 2.67
C LEU A 12 -7.98 21.47 2.41
N CYS A 13 -8.30 20.72 3.47
CA CYS A 13 -8.98 19.42 3.36
C CYS A 13 -10.44 19.51 2.90
N CYS A 14 -11.08 20.68 3.04
CA CYS A 14 -12.51 20.85 2.71
C CYS A 14 -12.79 21.21 1.25
N PHE A 15 -11.78 21.47 0.41
CA PHE A 15 -11.99 21.91 -0.97
C PHE A 15 -12.10 20.79 -2.01
N PHE A 16 -12.01 19.52 -1.61
CA PHE A 16 -12.07 18.38 -2.55
C PHE A 16 -13.39 17.61 -2.48
N PHE A 17 -14.51 18.30 -2.32
CA PHE A 17 -15.82 17.69 -2.56
C PHE A 17 -16.15 17.81 -4.04
N SER A 18 -15.73 16.86 -4.85
CA SER A 18 -16.21 16.73 -6.21
C SER A 18 -16.42 15.26 -6.58
N ASN A 19 -17.71 14.95 -6.75
CA ASN A 19 -18.28 13.80 -7.46
C ASN A 19 -17.94 12.40 -6.96
N ALA A 20 -18.98 11.76 -6.45
CA ALA A 20 -19.11 10.33 -6.13
C ALA A 20 -19.04 9.45 -7.40
N GLN A 21 -17.89 9.40 -8.06
CA GLN A 21 -17.60 8.41 -9.10
C GLN A 21 -16.11 8.11 -9.05
N ASP A 22 -15.78 6.84 -8.80
CA ASP A 22 -14.44 6.24 -8.86
C ASP A 22 -13.28 7.22 -8.62
N TYR A 23 -12.80 7.25 -7.38
CA TYR A 23 -11.65 8.07 -7.01
C TYR A 23 -10.47 7.81 -7.96
N ASN A 24 -9.77 8.87 -8.32
CA ASN A 24 -8.57 8.74 -9.14
C ASN A 24 -7.34 8.45 -8.29
N THR A 25 -7.28 8.98 -7.07
CA THR A 25 -6.12 8.83 -6.19
C THR A 25 -6.56 8.55 -4.76
N GLY A 26 -5.88 7.61 -4.12
CA GLY A 26 -6.04 7.31 -2.70
C GLY A 26 -4.70 7.33 -1.99
N ILE A 27 -4.66 7.96 -0.82
CA ILE A 27 -3.49 7.96 0.08
C ILE A 27 -3.93 7.40 1.42
N GLY A 28 -3.18 6.45 1.98
CA GLY A 28 -3.62 5.82 3.20
C GLY A 28 -2.57 5.08 3.98
N LEU A 29 -3.04 4.53 5.08
CA LEU A 29 -2.27 3.70 5.99
C LEU A 29 -2.53 2.23 5.66
N ARG A 30 -1.50 1.43 5.86
CA ARG A 30 -1.52 -0.01 5.67
C ARG A 30 -0.97 -0.67 6.92
N GLY A 31 -1.71 -1.64 7.45
CA GLY A 31 -1.34 -2.38 8.64
C GLY A 31 -1.52 -3.89 8.44
N GLY A 32 -0.65 -4.68 9.09
CA GLY A 32 -0.66 -6.14 8.99
C GLY A 32 0.71 -6.72 9.27
N PHE A 33 1.16 -7.66 8.44
CA PHE A 33 2.52 -8.21 8.58
C PHE A 33 3.63 -7.17 8.32
N SER A 34 3.31 -6.09 7.61
CA SER A 34 4.16 -4.89 7.50
C SER A 34 3.28 -3.65 7.59
N ASN A 35 3.74 -2.66 8.35
CA ASN A 35 3.03 -1.39 8.52
C ASN A 35 3.62 -0.33 7.62
N GLY A 36 2.78 0.52 7.06
CA GLY A 36 3.28 1.53 6.13
C GLY A 36 2.22 2.47 5.61
N VAL A 37 2.61 3.18 4.57
CA VAL A 37 1.75 4.10 3.81
C VAL A 37 1.66 3.64 2.37
N SER A 38 0.52 3.89 1.74
CA SER A 38 0.35 3.62 0.32
C SER A 38 -0.28 4.80 -0.41
N ILE A 39 0.10 4.93 -1.66
CA ILE A 39 -0.51 5.84 -2.62
C ILE A 39 -0.94 4.99 -3.81
N LYS A 40 -2.24 4.98 -4.10
CA LYS A 40 -2.83 4.28 -5.24
C LYS A 40 -3.42 5.31 -6.20
N HIS A 41 -3.07 5.20 -7.48
CA HIS A 41 -3.58 6.09 -8.53
C HIS A 41 -4.14 5.28 -9.69
N PHE A 42 -5.41 5.51 -10.02
CA PHE A 42 -6.07 4.89 -11.16
C PHE A 42 -5.69 5.62 -12.45
N ILE A 43 -5.12 4.88 -13.39
CA ILE A 43 -4.79 5.37 -14.74
C ILE A 43 -5.93 5.11 -15.74
N THR A 44 -6.76 4.14 -15.44
CA THR A 44 -8.02 3.85 -16.14
C THR A 44 -9.08 3.44 -15.12
N SER A 45 -10.34 3.27 -15.54
CA SER A 45 -11.42 2.77 -14.66
C SER A 45 -11.16 1.38 -14.05
N LYS A 46 -10.18 0.63 -14.57
CA LYS A 46 -9.87 -0.73 -14.13
C LYS A 46 -8.41 -0.94 -13.72
N SER A 47 -7.52 -0.02 -14.02
CA SER A 47 -6.09 -0.21 -13.77
C SER A 47 -5.55 0.89 -12.89
N ALA A 48 -4.74 0.52 -11.90
CA ALA A 48 -4.10 1.44 -10.98
C ALA A 48 -2.62 1.12 -10.80
N PHE A 49 -1.85 2.13 -10.44
CA PHE A 49 -0.53 2.00 -9.84
C PHE A 49 -0.64 2.22 -8.33
N GLU A 50 -0.02 1.36 -7.55
CA GLU A 50 0.14 1.55 -6.12
C GLU A 50 1.61 1.56 -5.74
N VAL A 51 2.00 2.55 -4.94
CA VAL A 51 3.32 2.63 -4.31
C VAL A 51 3.11 2.44 -2.82
N ILE A 52 3.87 1.50 -2.24
CA ILE A 52 3.81 1.17 -0.81
C ILE A 52 5.19 1.41 -0.21
N ILE A 53 5.25 2.22 0.85
CA ILE A 53 6.42 2.36 1.70
C ILE A 53 6.07 1.69 3.03
N ALA A 54 6.72 0.60 3.34
CA ALA A 54 6.43 -0.19 4.52
C ALA A 54 7.68 -0.44 5.36
N SER A 55 7.49 -0.55 6.66
CA SER A 55 8.54 -0.92 7.61
C SER A 55 8.22 -2.27 8.24
N ARG A 56 9.23 -3.13 8.32
CA ARG A 56 9.19 -4.41 9.02
C ARG A 56 10.58 -4.75 9.55
N TRP A 57 10.67 -5.16 10.82
CA TRP A 57 11.93 -5.59 11.46
C TRP A 57 13.09 -4.59 11.30
N LYS A 58 12.83 -3.30 11.61
CA LYS A 58 13.79 -2.19 11.48
C LYS A 58 14.30 -1.96 10.05
N GLY A 59 13.67 -2.55 9.03
CA GLY A 59 13.95 -2.29 7.63
C GLY A 59 12.86 -1.47 6.97
N VAL A 60 13.17 -0.88 5.83
CA VAL A 60 12.24 -0.14 4.97
C VAL A 60 12.16 -0.83 3.62
N LYS A 61 10.93 -1.07 3.16
CA LYS A 61 10.65 -1.66 1.86
C LYS A 61 9.81 -0.71 1.02
N LEU A 62 10.27 -0.40 -0.18
CA LEU A 62 9.54 0.33 -1.21
C LEU A 62 9.03 -0.69 -2.24
N THR A 63 7.73 -0.71 -2.47
CA THR A 63 7.07 -1.60 -3.44
C THR A 63 6.29 -0.77 -4.45
N GLY A 64 6.42 -1.08 -5.74
CA GLY A 64 5.59 -0.56 -6.81
C GLY A 64 4.74 -1.68 -7.41
N LEU A 65 3.44 -1.47 -7.55
CA LEU A 65 2.48 -2.45 -8.05
C LEU A 65 1.66 -1.87 -9.21
N TYR A 66 1.40 -2.70 -10.20
CA TYR A 66 0.37 -2.48 -11.21
C TYR A 66 -0.81 -3.41 -10.91
N GLU A 67 -1.99 -2.85 -10.77
CA GLU A 67 -3.18 -3.54 -10.33
C GLU A 67 -4.31 -3.45 -11.35
N ILE A 68 -5.09 -4.53 -11.47
CA ILE A 68 -6.28 -4.62 -12.29
C ILE A 68 -7.47 -4.88 -11.36
N HIS A 69 -8.49 -4.02 -11.47
CA HIS A 69 -9.67 -4.03 -10.63
C HIS A 69 -10.90 -4.54 -11.39
N GLY A 70 -11.73 -5.31 -10.70
CA GLY A 70 -13.01 -5.77 -11.18
C GLY A 70 -14.10 -5.59 -10.13
N ARG A 71 -15.36 -5.50 -10.55
CA ARG A 71 -16.49 -5.45 -9.61
C ARG A 71 -16.64 -6.78 -8.90
N ALA A 72 -16.94 -6.74 -7.61
CA ALA A 72 -17.27 -7.92 -6.83
C ALA A 72 -18.77 -7.90 -6.50
N PHE A 73 -19.43 -9.05 -6.68
CA PHE A 73 -20.83 -9.27 -6.30
C PHE A 73 -21.84 -8.25 -6.88
N ASP A 74 -21.65 -7.81 -8.13
CA ASP A 74 -22.50 -6.83 -8.83
C ASP A 74 -22.68 -5.48 -8.10
N THR A 75 -21.74 -5.16 -7.21
CA THR A 75 -21.72 -3.91 -6.45
C THR A 75 -20.58 -3.03 -6.96
N ASP A 76 -20.89 -1.81 -7.39
CA ASP A 76 -19.87 -0.88 -7.92
C ASP A 76 -18.84 -0.44 -6.86
N ARG A 77 -19.21 -0.52 -5.59
CA ARG A 77 -18.38 -0.07 -4.45
C ARG A 77 -17.42 -1.11 -3.94
N LEU A 78 -17.74 -2.40 -4.11
CA LEU A 78 -16.86 -3.51 -3.73
C LEU A 78 -16.12 -3.98 -4.96
N LYS A 79 -14.81 -3.82 -4.95
CA LYS A 79 -13.92 -4.24 -6.04
C LYS A 79 -12.95 -5.31 -5.54
N TRP A 80 -12.78 -6.34 -6.34
CA TRP A 80 -11.62 -7.21 -6.19
C TRP A 80 -10.50 -6.68 -7.07
N TYR A 81 -9.28 -6.92 -6.69
CA TYR A 81 -8.12 -6.54 -7.49
C TYR A 81 -7.02 -7.58 -7.38
N TYR A 82 -6.26 -7.68 -8.42
CA TYR A 82 -5.01 -8.43 -8.47
C TYR A 82 -3.97 -7.63 -9.23
N GLY A 83 -2.70 -7.94 -8.96
CA GLY A 83 -1.63 -7.21 -9.59
C GLY A 83 -0.28 -7.86 -9.39
N PHE A 84 0.70 -7.23 -9.98
CA PHE A 84 2.10 -7.62 -9.87
C PHE A 84 2.99 -6.39 -9.83
N GLY A 85 4.19 -6.57 -9.32
CA GLY A 85 5.14 -5.49 -9.24
C GLY A 85 6.48 -5.93 -8.72
N GLY A 86 7.23 -4.99 -8.16
CA GLY A 86 8.54 -5.26 -7.60
C GLY A 86 8.81 -4.42 -6.38
N HIS A 87 9.80 -4.85 -5.62
CA HIS A 87 10.23 -4.13 -4.44
C HIS A 87 11.74 -4.06 -4.30
N VAL A 88 12.17 -3.03 -3.57
CA VAL A 88 13.49 -2.91 -2.99
C VAL A 88 13.35 -2.70 -1.50
N GLY A 89 14.14 -3.44 -0.73
CA GLY A 89 14.14 -3.34 0.73
C GLY A 89 15.55 -3.13 1.26
N PHE A 90 15.63 -2.36 2.36
CA PHE A 90 16.88 -2.03 3.03
C PHE A 90 16.75 -2.39 4.50
N TRP A 91 17.68 -3.18 5.02
CA TRP A 91 17.75 -3.57 6.44
C TRP A 91 19.13 -3.22 6.98
N ASP A 92 19.16 -2.58 8.15
CA ASP A 92 20.40 -2.37 8.90
C ASP A 92 20.81 -3.66 9.64
N GLY A 93 22.11 -3.97 9.65
CA GLY A 93 22.67 -5.19 10.22
C GLY A 93 22.45 -5.39 11.72
N ASP A 94 22.05 -4.36 12.44
CA ASP A 94 21.71 -4.43 13.89
C ASP A 94 20.31 -5.02 14.18
N SER A 95 19.60 -5.48 13.16
CA SER A 95 18.30 -6.14 13.36
C SER A 95 18.46 -7.64 13.55
N SER A 96 18.74 -8.07 14.77
CA SER A 96 18.76 -9.49 15.22
C SER A 96 17.43 -10.24 14.97
N SER A 97 16.44 -9.57 14.40
CA SER A 97 15.11 -10.09 14.05
C SER A 97 14.93 -10.38 12.56
N ALA A 98 15.88 -10.00 11.71
CA ALA A 98 15.84 -10.36 10.30
C ALA A 98 16.36 -11.79 10.14
N TYR A 99 15.51 -12.70 9.72
CA TYR A 99 15.77 -14.13 9.58
C TYR A 99 16.91 -14.50 8.60
N TRP A 100 17.52 -13.51 7.92
CA TRP A 100 18.44 -13.67 6.83
C TRP A 100 19.61 -12.68 6.80
N GLY A 101 19.98 -12.09 7.90
CA GLY A 101 21.11 -11.15 7.98
C GLY A 101 22.21 -11.70 8.85
N ASP A 102 23.45 -11.60 8.37
CA ASP A 102 24.61 -11.57 9.27
C ASP A 102 24.43 -10.34 10.17
N PRO A 103 24.54 -10.47 11.51
CA PRO A 103 24.22 -9.37 12.44
C PRO A 103 24.97 -8.06 12.21
N ASP A 104 26.03 -8.08 11.42
CA ASP A 104 26.91 -6.94 11.19
C ASP A 104 26.88 -6.36 9.77
N THR A 105 25.93 -6.81 8.90
CA THR A 105 25.94 -6.37 7.49
C THR A 105 24.57 -5.83 7.06
N SER A 106 24.54 -4.58 6.57
CA SER A 106 23.35 -4.05 5.91
C SER A 106 23.00 -4.87 4.67
N SER A 107 21.74 -5.27 4.56
CA SER A 107 21.25 -6.11 3.48
C SER A 107 20.28 -5.35 2.59
N THR A 108 20.53 -5.38 1.28
CA THR A 108 19.59 -4.93 0.26
C THR A 108 18.91 -6.13 -0.35
N VAL A 109 17.59 -6.10 -0.42
CA VAL A 109 16.77 -7.16 -1.01
C VAL A 109 15.99 -6.59 -2.18
N ILE A 110 16.00 -7.29 -3.30
CA ILE A 110 15.21 -6.95 -4.49
C ILE A 110 14.40 -8.18 -4.89
N GLY A 111 13.14 -7.94 -5.24
CA GLY A 111 12.24 -9.02 -5.61
C GLY A 111 11.02 -8.55 -6.38
N VAL A 112 10.16 -9.52 -6.66
CA VAL A 112 8.86 -9.32 -7.31
C VAL A 112 7.73 -9.61 -6.35
N ASP A 113 6.62 -8.91 -6.52
CA ASP A 113 5.43 -9.05 -5.68
C ASP A 113 4.22 -9.39 -6.55
N GLY A 114 3.37 -10.28 -6.04
CA GLY A 114 1.99 -10.39 -6.45
C GLY A 114 1.09 -9.70 -5.43
N ILE A 115 -0.12 -9.33 -5.82
CA ILE A 115 -1.16 -8.86 -4.90
C ILE A 115 -2.52 -9.38 -5.34
N LEU A 116 -3.33 -9.75 -4.36
CA LEU A 116 -4.74 -10.10 -4.54
C LEU A 116 -5.53 -9.54 -3.36
N GLY A 117 -6.60 -8.80 -3.63
CA GLY A 117 -7.35 -8.15 -2.56
C GLY A 117 -8.78 -7.80 -2.92
N LEU A 118 -9.46 -7.28 -1.91
CA LEU A 118 -10.78 -6.68 -1.97
C LEU A 118 -10.70 -5.28 -1.40
N GLU A 119 -11.40 -4.34 -2.01
CA GLU A 119 -11.54 -2.98 -1.50
C GLU A 119 -12.97 -2.50 -1.58
N TYR A 120 -13.36 -1.70 -0.61
CA TYR A 120 -14.69 -1.09 -0.52
C TYR A 120 -14.56 0.42 -0.40
N SER A 121 -15.25 1.14 -1.28
CA SER A 121 -15.31 2.62 -1.25
C SER A 121 -16.64 3.08 -0.67
N PHE A 122 -16.58 3.88 0.39
CA PHE A 122 -17.78 4.41 1.04
C PHE A 122 -18.38 5.54 0.19
N GLU A 123 -19.71 5.67 0.23
CA GLU A 123 -20.42 6.70 -0.53
C GLU A 123 -20.43 8.05 0.18
N GLU A 124 -20.66 8.00 1.48
CA GLU A 124 -20.91 9.20 2.29
C GLU A 124 -19.62 9.88 2.75
N VAL A 125 -18.51 9.17 2.70
CA VAL A 125 -17.20 9.65 3.15
C VAL A 125 -16.11 9.28 2.16
N PRO A 126 -15.11 10.12 1.93
CA PRO A 126 -14.03 9.86 0.99
C PRO A 126 -13.02 8.86 1.56
N ILE A 127 -13.51 7.68 1.92
CA ILE A 127 -12.72 6.60 2.51
C ILE A 127 -12.87 5.33 1.67
N ASN A 128 -11.74 4.69 1.41
CA ASN A 128 -11.64 3.36 0.86
C ASN A 128 -10.98 2.45 1.90
N MET A 129 -11.52 1.27 2.11
CA MET A 129 -10.93 0.23 2.95
C MET A 129 -10.61 -0.99 2.11
N GLY A 130 -9.46 -1.59 2.35
CA GLY A 130 -9.03 -2.77 1.62
C GLY A 130 -8.41 -3.83 2.51
N ILE A 131 -8.55 -5.06 2.10
CA ILE A 131 -7.82 -6.20 2.62
C ILE A 131 -7.15 -6.93 1.47
N ASP A 132 -5.89 -7.27 1.62
CA ASP A 132 -5.15 -7.95 0.57
C ASP A 132 -4.11 -8.94 1.11
N TRP A 133 -3.74 -9.84 0.22
CA TRP A 133 -2.62 -10.76 0.37
C TRP A 133 -1.59 -10.43 -0.72
N LYS A 134 -0.36 -10.18 -0.28
CA LYS A 134 0.76 -9.75 -1.13
C LYS A 134 1.96 -10.69 -0.99
N PRO A 135 1.98 -11.84 -1.69
CA PRO A 135 3.14 -12.70 -1.76
C PRO A 135 4.29 -12.00 -2.47
N ALA A 136 5.52 -12.29 -2.05
CA ALA A 136 6.74 -11.73 -2.62
C ALA A 136 7.80 -12.82 -2.83
N PHE A 137 8.56 -12.68 -3.89
CA PHE A 137 9.71 -13.54 -4.17
C PHE A 137 10.97 -12.68 -4.33
N ASN A 138 11.93 -12.90 -3.45
CA ASN A 138 13.21 -12.21 -3.47
C ASN A 138 14.21 -13.00 -4.32
N PHE A 139 14.97 -12.31 -5.15
CA PHE A 139 16.03 -12.92 -5.98
C PHE A 139 17.42 -12.28 -5.76
N ILE A 140 17.50 -11.11 -5.11
CA ILE A 140 18.75 -10.48 -4.66
C ILE A 140 18.69 -10.28 -3.15
N GLY A 141 19.81 -10.50 -2.48
CA GLY A 141 19.97 -10.52 -1.04
C GLY A 141 19.65 -11.89 -0.49
N TYR A 142 18.45 -12.07 0.02
CA TYR A 142 17.94 -13.37 0.46
C TYR A 142 16.95 -13.93 -0.57
N THR A 143 17.30 -15.03 -1.22
CA THR A 143 16.41 -15.68 -2.19
C THR A 143 15.36 -16.53 -1.47
N GLY A 144 14.09 -16.23 -1.67
CA GLY A 144 13.00 -16.98 -1.06
C GLY A 144 11.62 -16.42 -1.34
N LEU A 145 10.62 -17.29 -1.16
CA LEU A 145 9.21 -16.96 -1.28
C LEU A 145 8.65 -16.53 0.09
N TRP A 146 7.98 -15.41 0.11
CA TRP A 146 7.29 -14.83 1.26
C TRP A 146 5.79 -14.80 0.98
N ALA A 147 5.07 -15.70 1.60
CA ALA A 147 3.63 -15.84 1.42
C ALA A 147 2.80 -15.15 2.53
N ASP A 148 3.44 -14.57 3.53
CA ASP A 148 2.83 -14.01 4.73
C ASP A 148 2.43 -12.52 4.61
N GLY A 149 2.20 -12.02 3.42
CA GLY A 149 1.98 -10.60 3.11
C GLY A 149 0.56 -10.08 3.33
N GLY A 150 -0.24 -10.61 4.26
CA GLY A 150 -1.60 -10.10 4.54
C GLY A 150 -1.60 -8.71 5.16
N ALA A 151 -2.47 -7.82 4.67
CA ALA A 151 -2.61 -6.47 5.20
C ALA A 151 -4.04 -5.94 5.06
N PHE A 152 -4.36 -5.00 5.95
CA PHE A 152 -5.54 -4.14 5.89
C PHE A 152 -5.12 -2.72 5.58
N SER A 153 -5.88 -2.01 4.78
CA SER A 153 -5.59 -0.62 4.39
C SER A 153 -6.81 0.27 4.56
N VAL A 154 -6.55 1.52 4.95
CA VAL A 154 -7.53 2.60 4.99
C VAL A 154 -6.95 3.77 4.21
N ARG A 155 -7.64 4.22 3.16
CA ARG A 155 -7.20 5.28 2.27
C ARG A 155 -8.22 6.41 2.24
N TYR A 156 -7.73 7.63 2.27
CA TYR A 156 -8.47 8.82 1.87
C TYR A 156 -8.44 8.90 0.34
N ILE A 157 -9.59 9.09 -0.29
CA ILE A 157 -9.75 9.06 -1.75
C ILE A 157 -10.22 10.41 -2.28
N PHE A 158 -9.68 10.83 -3.45
CA PHE A 158 -9.99 12.10 -4.10
C PHE A 158 -9.76 12.05 -5.61
#